data_0afa2dca4ee29f2bd4a39ccba339dee3
#
_entry.id   0afa2dca4ee29f2bd4a39ccba339dee3
#
_cell.length_a   1.000
_cell.length_b   1.000
_cell.length_c   1.000
_cell.angle_alpha   90.00
_cell.angle_beta   90.00
_cell.angle_gamma   90.00
#
_symmetry.space_group_name_H-M   'P 1'
#
loop_
_entity.id
_entity.type
_entity.pdbx_description
1 polymer ?
#
loop_
_entity_poly.entity_id
_entity_poly.type
_entity_poly.pdbx_seq_one_letter_code
_entity_poly.pdbx_strand_id
1 'polypeptide(L)'
;MTCEEVLEWLAAHANPEFREGMVRFGIDARLAVGVRVVDLRRLAREIGRDHALALELYRRPVHEGRILASMIADPALFRPEEMDAWVAEFRSWDLCDQCCINLFRYTSYAYGKVREYAASDEEFTLSLIHISEPTRRSYIS
;
A
#
# COMPACT_ATOMS: atom_id res chain seq x y z
N MET A 1 -8.95 16.17 -4.60
CA MET A 1 -7.53 16.45 -4.39
C MET A 1 -6.74 15.88 -5.54
N THR A 2 -5.74 16.59 -6.03
CA THR A 2 -4.91 16.11 -7.12
C THR A 2 -3.68 15.39 -6.57
N CYS A 3 -3.01 14.66 -7.44
CA CYS A 3 -1.78 13.96 -7.04
C CYS A 3 -0.73 14.95 -6.51
N GLU A 4 -0.57 16.09 -7.18
CA GLU A 4 0.39 17.10 -6.73
C GLU A 4 0.01 17.66 -5.36
N GLU A 5 -1.27 17.88 -5.12
CA GLU A 5 -1.72 18.38 -3.82
C GLU A 5 -1.44 17.36 -2.71
N VAL A 6 -1.61 16.08 -3.01
CA VAL A 6 -1.30 15.03 -2.04
C VAL A 6 0.19 15.03 -1.72
N LEU A 7 1.03 15.12 -2.74
CA LEU A 7 2.48 15.11 -2.54
C LEU A 7 2.93 16.33 -1.74
N GLU A 8 2.33 17.49 -1.99
CA GLU A 8 2.61 18.70 -1.21
C GLU A 8 2.19 18.51 0.24
N TRP A 9 1.03 17.90 0.45
CA TRP A 9 0.55 17.63 1.80
C TRP A 9 1.53 16.73 2.56
N LEU A 10 2.01 15.68 1.91
CA LEU A 10 2.97 14.77 2.50
C LEU A 10 4.26 15.50 2.89
N ALA A 11 4.77 16.32 1.99
CA ALA A 11 5.99 17.08 2.25
C ALA A 11 5.80 18.04 3.43
N ALA A 12 4.63 18.66 3.53
CA ALA A 12 4.34 19.61 4.59
C ALA A 12 4.20 18.93 5.96
N HIS A 13 3.85 17.65 5.98
CA HIS A 13 3.68 16.89 7.22
C HIS A 13 4.84 15.95 7.51
N ALA A 14 5.92 16.07 6.76
CA ALA A 14 7.10 15.22 6.94
C ALA A 14 7.77 15.48 8.28
N ASN A 15 8.17 14.40 8.95
CA ASN A 15 8.89 14.47 10.21
C ASN A 15 10.25 13.81 10.04
N PRO A 16 11.35 14.55 10.12
CA PRO A 16 12.69 13.99 9.90
C PRO A 16 13.06 12.86 10.85
N GLU A 17 12.68 12.97 12.12
CA GLU A 17 12.98 11.91 13.10
C GLU A 17 12.23 10.64 12.77
N PHE A 18 10.96 10.75 12.40
CA PHE A 18 10.16 9.60 12.05
C PHE A 18 10.72 8.97 10.76
N ARG A 19 11.16 9.79 9.82
CA ARG A 19 11.76 9.31 8.59
C ARG A 19 13.03 8.50 8.86
N GLU A 20 13.85 8.98 9.80
CA GLU A 20 15.05 8.24 10.19
C GLU A 20 14.70 6.87 10.77
N GLY A 21 13.64 6.81 11.57
CA GLY A 21 13.17 5.54 12.10
C GLY A 21 12.71 4.59 11.01
N MET A 22 12.01 5.11 10.01
CA MET A 22 11.57 4.31 8.87
C MET A 22 12.77 3.71 8.14
N VAL A 23 13.77 4.52 7.87
CA VAL A 23 14.96 4.08 7.16
C VAL A 23 15.70 3.00 7.95
N ARG A 24 15.77 3.15 9.27
CA ARG A 24 16.40 2.13 10.11
C ARG A 24 15.66 0.80 10.07
N PHE A 25 14.35 0.83 9.83
CA PHE A 25 13.58 -0.39 9.74
C PHE A 25 13.46 -0.91 8.30
N GLY A 26 14.28 -0.41 7.40
CA GLY A 26 14.39 -0.98 6.07
C GLY A 26 13.61 -0.27 4.95
N ILE A 27 12.96 0.86 5.25
CA ILE A 27 12.28 1.60 4.20
C ILE A 27 13.32 2.36 3.39
N ASP A 28 13.23 2.31 2.06
CA ASP A 28 14.17 2.97 1.17
C ASP A 28 14.18 4.48 1.44
N ALA A 29 15.35 5.01 1.79
CA ALA A 29 15.49 6.42 2.11
C ALA A 29 15.09 7.35 0.96
N ARG A 30 15.20 6.88 -0.28
CA ARG A 30 14.84 7.69 -1.44
C ARG A 30 13.33 7.85 -1.59
N LEU A 31 12.56 6.94 -0.98
CA LEU A 31 11.11 6.93 -1.12
C LEU A 31 10.40 7.47 0.11
N ALA A 32 11.03 7.41 1.27
CA ALA A 32 10.39 7.77 2.53
C ALA A 32 10.31 9.29 2.73
N VAL A 33 9.16 9.74 3.20
CA VAL A 33 8.92 11.16 3.50
C VAL A 33 8.93 11.40 5.01
N GLY A 34 8.39 10.47 5.78
CA GLY A 34 8.32 10.61 7.23
C GLY A 34 6.94 11.01 7.74
N VAL A 35 5.90 10.37 7.21
CA VAL A 35 4.52 10.63 7.64
C VAL A 35 3.95 9.34 8.22
N ARG A 36 3.30 9.43 9.37
CA ARG A 36 2.77 8.27 10.07
C ARG A 36 1.51 7.74 9.38
N VAL A 37 1.31 6.44 9.47
CA VAL A 37 0.14 5.78 8.87
C VAL A 37 -1.16 6.37 9.43
N VAL A 38 -1.20 6.73 10.72
CA VAL A 38 -2.41 7.31 11.31
C VAL A 38 -2.78 8.62 10.62
N ASP A 39 -1.80 9.41 10.22
CA ASP A 39 -2.05 10.66 9.51
C ASP A 39 -2.48 10.38 8.07
N LEU A 40 -1.93 9.35 7.45
CA LEU A 40 -2.36 8.94 6.12
C LEU A 40 -3.81 8.48 6.14
N ARG A 41 -4.22 7.73 7.17
CA ARG A 41 -5.61 7.29 7.29
C ARG A 41 -6.56 8.47 7.46
N ARG A 42 -6.13 9.50 8.17
CA ARG A 42 -6.94 10.69 8.33
C ARG A 42 -7.13 11.39 7.00
N LEU A 43 -6.04 11.55 6.24
CA LEU A 43 -6.11 12.16 4.91
C LEU A 43 -6.97 11.31 3.98
N ALA A 44 -6.84 9.99 4.04
CA ALA A 44 -7.63 9.10 3.21
C ALA A 44 -9.13 9.28 3.47
N ARG A 45 -9.52 9.49 4.72
CA ARG A 45 -10.93 9.74 5.05
C ARG A 45 -11.42 11.05 4.46
N GLU A 46 -10.55 12.06 4.40
CA GLU A 46 -10.92 13.34 3.80
C GLU A 46 -11.06 13.23 2.29
N ILE A 47 -10.18 12.48 1.64
CA ILE A 47 -10.23 12.31 0.19
C ILE A 47 -11.39 11.41 -0.22
N GLY A 48 -11.65 10.36 0.54
CA GLY A 48 -12.63 9.34 0.19
C GLY A 48 -12.11 8.41 -0.90
N ARG A 49 -13.00 7.67 -1.55
CA ARG A 49 -12.61 6.78 -2.64
C ARG A 49 -12.30 7.60 -3.89
N ASP A 50 -11.12 7.45 -4.42
CA ASP A 50 -10.72 8.11 -5.65
C ASP A 50 -9.73 7.19 -6.38
N HIS A 51 -10.28 6.29 -7.17
CA HIS A 51 -9.47 5.25 -7.82
C HIS A 51 -8.47 5.82 -8.80
N ALA A 52 -8.87 6.81 -9.59
CA ALA A 52 -7.96 7.42 -10.55
C ALA A 52 -6.77 8.08 -9.85
N LEU A 53 -7.04 8.78 -8.74
CA LEU A 53 -5.98 9.39 -7.95
C LEU A 53 -5.06 8.32 -7.35
N ALA A 54 -5.64 7.21 -6.88
CA ALA A 54 -4.87 6.12 -6.31
C ALA A 54 -3.88 5.56 -7.32
N LEU A 55 -4.32 5.32 -8.55
CA LEU A 55 -3.46 4.79 -9.59
C LEU A 55 -2.33 5.76 -9.92
N GLU A 56 -2.65 7.03 -9.98
CA GLU A 56 -1.65 8.05 -10.27
C GLU A 56 -0.62 8.18 -9.15
N LEU A 57 -1.08 8.19 -7.91
CA LEU A 57 -0.19 8.27 -6.75
C LEU A 57 0.77 7.08 -6.68
N TYR A 58 0.27 5.89 -6.96
CA TYR A 58 1.12 4.71 -6.85
C TYR A 58 2.26 4.72 -7.85
N ARG A 59 2.10 5.43 -8.96
CA ARG A 59 3.17 5.54 -9.96
C ARG A 59 4.31 6.42 -9.49
N ARG A 60 4.06 7.27 -8.49
CA ARG A 60 5.12 8.15 -7.97
C ARG A 60 5.99 7.39 -6.98
N PRO A 61 7.30 7.62 -7.01
CA PRO A 61 8.23 6.90 -6.12
C PRO A 61 8.23 7.51 -4.72
N VAL A 62 7.09 7.47 -4.05
CA VAL A 62 6.92 8.00 -2.70
C VAL A 62 6.25 6.94 -1.86
N HIS A 63 6.95 6.46 -0.82
CA HIS A 63 6.48 5.36 0.01
C HIS A 63 5.09 5.63 0.60
N GLU A 64 4.93 6.75 1.27
CA GLU A 64 3.66 7.08 1.90
C GLU A 64 2.56 7.35 0.88
N GLY A 65 2.92 7.87 -0.28
CA GLY A 65 1.97 8.06 -1.37
C GLY A 65 1.39 6.73 -1.83
N ARG A 66 2.21 5.70 -1.89
CA ARG A 66 1.77 4.37 -2.27
C ARG A 66 0.87 3.74 -1.20
N ILE A 67 1.19 3.96 0.07
CA ILE A 67 0.34 3.49 1.16
C ILE A 67 -1.02 4.20 1.10
N LEU A 68 -1.02 5.51 0.90
CA LEU A 68 -2.26 6.26 0.78
C LEU A 68 -3.08 5.77 -0.41
N ALA A 69 -2.43 5.46 -1.53
CA ALA A 69 -3.11 4.93 -2.70
C ALA A 69 -3.89 3.66 -2.35
N SER A 70 -3.32 2.78 -1.51
CA SER A 70 -4.01 1.56 -1.10
C SER A 70 -5.27 1.85 -0.28
N MET A 71 -5.31 3.00 0.38
CA MET A 71 -6.44 3.37 1.22
C MET A 71 -7.59 4.00 0.44
N ILE A 72 -7.28 4.71 -0.64
CA ILE A 72 -8.30 5.42 -1.42
C ILE A 72 -8.72 4.71 -2.70
N ALA A 73 -8.00 3.65 -3.09
CA ALA A 73 -8.36 2.87 -4.27
C ALA A 73 -9.66 2.12 -4.03
N ASP A 74 -10.42 1.91 -5.10
CA ASP A 74 -11.71 1.21 -5.02
C ASP A 74 -11.49 -0.26 -5.41
N PRO A 75 -11.71 -1.21 -4.49
CA PRO A 75 -11.53 -2.63 -4.79
C PRO A 75 -12.37 -3.11 -5.96
N ALA A 76 -13.54 -2.50 -6.15
CA ALA A 76 -14.43 -2.90 -7.24
C ALA A 76 -13.89 -2.48 -8.61
N LEU A 77 -13.06 -1.46 -8.65
CA LEU A 77 -12.47 -0.95 -9.89
C LEU A 77 -11.03 -1.42 -10.10
N PHE A 78 -10.41 -1.93 -9.05
CA PHE A 78 -9.00 -2.36 -9.09
C PHE A 78 -8.91 -3.67 -9.87
N ARG A 79 -8.07 -3.70 -10.89
CA ARG A 79 -7.99 -4.85 -11.79
C ARG A 79 -6.81 -5.76 -11.45
N PRO A 80 -6.90 -7.06 -11.81
CA PRO A 80 -5.78 -7.98 -11.53
C PRO A 80 -4.45 -7.51 -12.11
N GLU A 81 -4.46 -6.89 -13.28
CA GLU A 81 -3.24 -6.39 -13.91
C GLU A 81 -2.63 -5.26 -13.09
N GLU A 82 -3.48 -4.44 -12.47
CA GLU A 82 -3.02 -3.37 -11.61
C GLU A 82 -2.40 -3.94 -10.35
N MET A 83 -2.98 -5.00 -9.80
CA MET A 83 -2.42 -5.66 -8.63
C MET A 83 -1.02 -6.19 -8.94
N ASP A 84 -0.84 -6.84 -10.10
CA ASP A 84 0.46 -7.34 -10.49
C ASP A 84 1.51 -6.22 -10.58
N ALA A 85 1.10 -5.09 -11.15
CA ALA A 85 2.00 -3.94 -11.27
C ALA A 85 2.38 -3.38 -9.89
N TRP A 86 1.42 -3.33 -8.98
CA TRP A 86 1.68 -2.81 -7.64
C TRP A 86 2.59 -3.75 -6.84
N VAL A 87 2.35 -5.06 -6.93
CA VAL A 87 3.16 -6.05 -6.23
C VAL A 87 4.60 -5.99 -6.71
N ALA A 88 4.81 -5.75 -8.00
CA ALA A 88 6.15 -5.67 -8.57
C ALA A 88 6.98 -4.52 -7.98
N GLU A 89 6.31 -3.50 -7.42
CA GLU A 89 7.00 -2.36 -6.84
C GLU A 89 7.23 -2.48 -5.33
N PHE A 90 6.83 -3.59 -4.71
CA PHE A 90 7.03 -3.73 -3.27
C PHE A 90 8.52 -3.78 -2.94
N ARG A 91 8.92 -2.97 -1.97
CA ARG A 91 10.30 -2.90 -1.49
C ARG A 91 10.36 -3.03 0.03
N SER A 92 9.21 -3.17 0.69
CA SER A 92 9.15 -3.28 2.14
C SER A 92 7.91 -4.03 2.56
N TRP A 93 7.96 -4.66 3.73
CA TRP A 93 6.81 -5.36 4.31
C TRP A 93 5.70 -4.39 4.65
N ASP A 94 6.07 -3.15 5.03
CA ASP A 94 5.11 -2.13 5.40
C ASP A 94 4.15 -1.84 4.25
N LEU A 95 4.66 -1.59 3.05
CA LEU A 95 3.81 -1.33 1.89
C LEU A 95 3.00 -2.57 1.52
N CYS A 96 3.62 -3.74 1.56
CA CYS A 96 2.94 -4.99 1.26
C CYS A 96 1.75 -5.20 2.19
N ASP A 97 1.95 -5.03 3.50
CA ASP A 97 0.91 -5.23 4.49
C ASP A 97 -0.22 -4.24 4.31
N GLN A 98 0.10 -2.97 4.06
CA GLN A 98 -0.93 -1.95 3.88
C GLN A 98 -1.77 -2.21 2.64
N CYS A 99 -1.16 -2.60 1.53
CA CYS A 99 -1.90 -2.93 0.31
C CYS A 99 -2.83 -4.13 0.53
N CYS A 100 -2.37 -5.14 1.25
CA CYS A 100 -3.19 -6.32 1.51
C CYS A 100 -4.37 -6.00 2.41
N ILE A 101 -4.12 -5.28 3.50
CA ILE A 101 -5.15 -4.96 4.48
C ILE A 101 -6.17 -3.96 3.94
N ASN A 102 -5.69 -2.94 3.24
CA ASN A 102 -6.56 -1.86 2.80
C ASN A 102 -7.29 -2.13 1.49
N LEU A 103 -6.72 -2.94 0.62
CA LEU A 103 -7.24 -3.08 -0.74
C LEU A 103 -7.37 -4.52 -1.22
N PHE A 104 -6.26 -5.26 -1.27
CA PHE A 104 -6.22 -6.54 -1.97
C PHE A 104 -7.25 -7.55 -1.45
N ARG A 105 -7.40 -7.65 -0.16
CA ARG A 105 -8.30 -8.63 0.43
C ARG A 105 -9.77 -8.39 0.11
N TYR A 106 -10.10 -7.20 -0.37
CA TYR A 106 -11.48 -6.86 -0.72
C TYR A 106 -11.79 -7.09 -2.19
N THR A 107 -10.82 -7.54 -2.97
CA THR A 107 -11.03 -7.81 -4.38
C THR A 107 -11.58 -9.22 -4.55
N SER A 108 -12.36 -9.44 -5.62
CA SER A 108 -12.96 -10.75 -5.86
C SER A 108 -11.96 -11.78 -6.34
N TYR A 109 -10.81 -11.35 -6.85
CA TYR A 109 -9.80 -12.24 -7.41
C TYR A 109 -8.61 -12.47 -6.50
N ALA A 110 -8.67 -11.99 -5.26
CA ALA A 110 -7.52 -12.07 -4.34
C ALA A 110 -6.99 -13.49 -4.17
N TYR A 111 -7.88 -14.47 -3.99
CA TYR A 111 -7.43 -15.83 -3.79
C TYR A 111 -6.76 -16.43 -5.01
N GLY A 112 -7.26 -16.12 -6.20
CA GLY A 112 -6.63 -16.55 -7.44
C GLY A 112 -5.23 -15.99 -7.57
N LYS A 113 -5.07 -14.71 -7.26
CA LYS A 113 -3.76 -14.06 -7.32
C LYS A 113 -2.80 -14.63 -6.27
N VAL A 114 -3.29 -14.94 -5.08
CA VAL A 114 -2.47 -15.55 -4.06
C VAL A 114 -1.89 -16.87 -4.56
N ARG A 115 -2.69 -17.66 -5.27
CA ARG A 115 -2.21 -18.93 -5.83
C ARG A 115 -1.13 -18.70 -6.89
N GLU A 116 -1.30 -17.68 -7.74
CA GLU A 116 -0.28 -17.36 -8.74
C GLU A 116 1.01 -16.97 -8.04
N TYR A 117 0.92 -16.11 -7.05
CA TYR A 117 2.09 -15.62 -6.34
C TYR A 117 2.76 -16.72 -5.52
N ALA A 118 2.00 -17.75 -5.11
CA ALA A 118 2.57 -18.85 -4.34
C ALA A 118 3.63 -19.62 -5.11
N ALA A 119 3.59 -19.53 -6.44
CA ALA A 119 4.59 -20.17 -7.28
C ALA A 119 5.86 -19.33 -7.38
N SER A 120 5.83 -18.11 -6.83
CA SER A 120 6.98 -17.21 -6.89
C SER A 120 7.86 -17.39 -5.67
N ASP A 121 9.15 -17.12 -5.82
CA ASP A 121 10.07 -17.19 -4.71
C ASP A 121 10.22 -15.85 -4.03
N GLU A 122 9.43 -14.87 -4.44
CA GLU A 122 9.56 -13.55 -3.88
C GLU A 122 8.97 -13.48 -2.48
N GLU A 123 9.74 -12.87 -1.59
CA GLU A 123 9.41 -12.75 -0.19
C GLU A 123 8.06 -12.08 0.08
N PHE A 124 7.77 -11.00 -0.65
CA PHE A 124 6.54 -10.25 -0.42
C PHE A 124 5.29 -10.97 -0.93
N THR A 125 5.42 -11.87 -1.90
CA THR A 125 4.28 -12.65 -2.35
C THR A 125 3.90 -13.68 -1.30
N LEU A 126 4.85 -14.18 -0.51
CA LEU A 126 4.55 -15.07 0.60
C LEU A 126 3.78 -14.32 1.67
N SER A 127 4.10 -13.04 1.89
CA SER A 127 3.38 -12.22 2.83
C SER A 127 1.93 -12.01 2.37
N LEU A 128 1.72 -11.86 1.07
CA LEU A 128 0.37 -11.74 0.52
C LEU A 128 -0.46 -13.00 0.83
N ILE A 129 0.14 -14.17 0.70
CA ILE A 129 -0.53 -15.41 1.01
C ILE A 129 -0.95 -15.43 2.47
N HIS A 130 -0.06 -15.07 3.34
CA HIS A 130 -0.29 -15.11 4.77
C HIS A 130 -1.43 -14.18 5.18
N ILE A 131 -1.44 -12.96 4.67
CA ILE A 131 -2.43 -11.96 5.06
C ILE A 131 -3.79 -12.16 4.40
N SER A 132 -3.80 -12.66 3.18
CA SER A 132 -5.03 -12.79 2.43
C SER A 132 -5.88 -13.99 2.75
N GLU A 133 -5.39 -14.92 3.54
CA GLU A 133 -6.16 -16.11 3.89
C GLU A 133 -6.96 -15.87 5.15
N PRO A 134 -8.23 -15.58 5.03
CA PRO A 134 -9.05 -15.25 6.18
C PRO A 134 -9.22 -16.37 7.16
N THR A 135 -9.19 -17.59 6.71
CA THR A 135 -9.35 -18.70 7.63
C THR A 135 -8.20 -18.76 8.60
N ARG A 136 -7.03 -18.29 8.14
CA ARG A 136 -5.95 -18.33 9.05
C ARG A 136 -6.13 -17.30 10.01
N ARG A 137 -6.83 -16.33 9.57
CA ARG A 137 -6.86 -15.23 10.37
C ARG A 137 -7.79 -15.38 11.35
N SER A 138 -8.69 -16.15 11.15
CA SER A 138 -9.71 -16.16 12.13
C SER A 138 -9.03 -16.51 13.36
N TYR A 139 -7.97 -16.94 13.13
CA TYR A 139 -7.25 -17.26 14.16
C TYR A 139 -6.80 -16.05 14.74
N ILE A 140 -6.85 -15.35 13.99
CA ILE A 140 -6.42 -14.31 14.42
C ILE A 140 -7.07 -13.87 15.42
N SER A 141 -7.75 -14.37 15.43
CA SER A 141 -8.23 -13.99 16.37
C SER A 141 -7.81 -14.52 17.29
#